data_f3f3f26eb3f7ba3356e0e31eb322c4e6
#
_entry.id   f3f3f26eb3f7ba3356e0e31eb322c4e6
#
_cell.length_a   1.000
_cell.length_b   1.000
_cell.length_c   1.000
_cell.angle_alpha   90.00
_cell.angle_beta   90.00
_cell.angle_gamma   90.00
#
_symmetry.space_group_name_H-M   'P 1'
#
loop_
_entity.id
_entity.type
_entity.pdbx_description
1 polymer ?
#
loop_
_entity_poly.entity_id
_entity_poly.type
_entity_poly.pdbx_seq_one_letter_code
_entity_poly.pdbx_strand_id
1 'polypeptide(L)'
;GGFKDESEVGVALHAGHPGYFCIFSTHPAPGQTLADVTRAEADFVREVRRRHPRSPKPVIVGNCQGGWAAMVLAASNPDLAGPVVVNGAPLSYWAGNRGRNPMRYVGGMVGGVTPALLMADLGNGQFDGANLVLNFENLNPGNSLWEKYYDVFADVEGQARRYLDFERWWSGFYFMNEAEIRWIVENLFVGNRLGRGGAQLDPRLHIDLRNIRAPIIVFASHGDNITPPPQALNWIPDLYASVQEIKARGQRIVYTIHDKVGHLGIFVSSSIAQKEHREIVSTLKAIEAMAPGLYEMKIEDVLGEGLAARYEISFHERTIADILALDDERGDERPFAAVSRLSRMAAEAYELTLRPFVRAMSSEATARFLADAQPLRLQRTLLSDRNPLFGAVPA
;
A
#
# COMPACT_ATOMS: atom_id res chain seq x y z
N GLY A 1 6.34 13.04 -4.43
CA GLY A 1 5.36 12.53 -5.21
C GLY A 1 4.15 13.33 -5.62
N GLY A 2 3.26 13.75 -4.73
CA GLY A 2 1.94 14.28 -5.11
C GLY A 2 1.87 15.69 -5.71
N PHE A 3 2.99 16.32 -6.03
CA PHE A 3 3.03 17.72 -6.49
C PHE A 3 3.44 17.90 -7.96
N LYS A 4 3.59 16.81 -8.70
CA LYS A 4 3.85 16.92 -10.16
C LYS A 4 2.53 16.92 -10.90
N ASP A 5 2.43 17.69 -11.98
CA ASP A 5 1.23 17.74 -12.85
C ASP A 5 0.83 16.36 -13.37
N GLU A 6 1.81 15.47 -13.48
CA GLU A 6 1.66 14.09 -13.94
C GLU A 6 1.28 13.11 -12.83
N SER A 7 1.19 13.55 -11.58
CA SER A 7 0.75 12.69 -10.45
C SER A 7 -0.77 12.49 -10.47
N GLU A 8 -1.24 11.49 -9.71
CA GLU A 8 -2.68 11.26 -9.51
C GLU A 8 -3.42 12.52 -9.05
N VAL A 9 -2.82 13.28 -8.13
CA VAL A 9 -3.38 14.55 -7.64
C VAL A 9 -3.41 15.58 -8.77
N GLY A 10 -2.34 15.68 -9.57
CA GLY A 10 -2.30 16.56 -10.76
C GLY A 10 -3.37 16.19 -11.77
N VAL A 11 -3.51 14.90 -12.10
CA VAL A 11 -4.56 14.39 -13.00
C VAL A 11 -5.96 14.77 -12.48
N ALA A 12 -6.23 14.58 -11.19
CA ALA A 12 -7.52 14.94 -10.60
C ALA A 12 -7.78 16.47 -10.66
N LEU A 13 -6.76 17.29 -10.35
CA LEU A 13 -6.86 18.75 -10.42
C LEU A 13 -7.09 19.24 -11.85
N HIS A 14 -6.40 18.69 -12.84
CA HIS A 14 -6.62 19.01 -14.26
C HIS A 14 -8.02 18.61 -14.73
N ALA A 15 -8.60 17.56 -14.17
CA ALA A 15 -9.99 17.17 -14.42
C ALA A 15 -11.00 18.03 -13.64
N GLY A 16 -10.57 19.05 -12.90
CA GLY A 16 -11.42 19.97 -12.16
C GLY A 16 -11.89 19.46 -10.79
N HIS A 17 -11.27 18.40 -10.26
CA HIS A 17 -11.58 17.87 -8.95
C HIS A 17 -10.67 18.48 -7.87
N PRO A 18 -11.21 18.99 -6.74
CA PRO A 18 -10.39 19.40 -5.61
C PRO A 18 -9.71 18.16 -5.00
N GLY A 19 -8.39 18.26 -4.80
CA GLY A 19 -7.57 17.20 -4.19
C GLY A 19 -7.24 17.49 -2.73
N TYR A 20 -7.31 16.47 -1.88
CA TYR A 20 -6.87 16.50 -0.49
C TYR A 20 -5.89 15.36 -0.26
N PHE A 21 -4.84 15.65 0.49
CA PHE A 21 -3.80 14.69 0.78
C PHE A 21 -3.67 14.49 2.29
N CYS A 22 -3.73 13.24 2.75
CA CYS A 22 -3.51 12.91 4.15
C CYS A 22 -2.01 12.83 4.42
N ILE A 23 -1.52 13.65 5.34
CA ILE A 23 -0.10 13.70 5.74
C ILE A 23 0.01 13.16 7.17
N PHE A 24 0.85 12.14 7.34
CA PHE A 24 1.14 11.56 8.64
C PHE A 24 2.32 12.27 9.31
N SER A 25 2.33 12.29 10.65
CA SER A 25 3.52 12.64 11.42
C SER A 25 4.56 11.54 11.32
N THR A 26 5.85 11.94 11.38
CA THR A 26 6.97 10.97 11.32
C THR A 26 6.93 9.97 12.49
N HIS A 27 6.48 10.43 13.66
CA HIS A 27 6.28 9.60 14.84
C HIS A 27 4.80 9.50 15.18
N PRO A 28 4.31 8.31 15.57
CA PRO A 28 2.94 8.13 16.03
C PRO A 28 2.70 8.82 17.36
N ALA A 29 1.46 9.17 17.67
CA ALA A 29 1.08 9.60 19.00
C ALA A 29 1.27 8.44 20.02
N PRO A 30 1.63 8.73 21.28
CA PRO A 30 1.76 7.70 22.30
C PRO A 30 0.46 6.89 22.46
N GLY A 31 0.58 5.56 22.35
CA GLY A 31 -0.56 4.65 22.46
C GLY A 31 -1.52 4.62 21.27
N GLN A 32 -1.22 5.35 20.20
CA GLN A 32 -1.98 5.32 18.94
C GLN A 32 -2.04 3.90 18.38
N THR A 33 -3.19 3.52 17.87
CA THR A 33 -3.48 2.26 17.18
C THR A 33 -3.98 2.54 15.76
N LEU A 34 -4.06 1.51 14.92
CA LEU A 34 -4.67 1.65 13.60
C LEU A 34 -6.17 2.02 13.66
N ALA A 35 -6.87 1.68 14.74
CA ALA A 35 -8.22 2.14 14.96
C ALA A 35 -8.29 3.66 15.15
N ASP A 36 -7.29 4.25 15.80
CA ASP A 36 -7.19 5.71 15.96
C ASP A 36 -6.88 6.38 14.63
N VAL A 37 -5.96 5.81 13.85
CA VAL A 37 -5.65 6.28 12.48
C VAL A 37 -6.89 6.27 11.61
N THR A 38 -7.61 5.14 11.56
CA THR A 38 -8.85 5.03 10.76
C THR A 38 -9.93 6.02 11.20
N ARG A 39 -10.04 6.30 12.51
CA ARG A 39 -10.96 7.34 13.02
C ARG A 39 -10.55 8.74 12.55
N ALA A 40 -9.26 9.06 12.63
CA ALA A 40 -8.74 10.34 12.16
C ALA A 40 -8.97 10.53 10.66
N GLU A 41 -8.71 9.50 9.85
CA GLU A 41 -9.01 9.51 8.41
C GLU A 41 -10.49 9.72 8.14
N ALA A 42 -11.38 9.08 8.91
CA ALA A 42 -12.82 9.29 8.80
C ALA A 42 -13.21 10.74 9.13
N ASP A 43 -12.55 11.36 10.13
CA ASP A 43 -12.76 12.77 10.46
C ASP A 43 -12.28 13.71 9.35
N PHE A 44 -11.16 13.39 8.69
CA PHE A 44 -10.71 14.15 7.51
C PHE A 44 -11.74 14.06 6.37
N VAL A 45 -12.29 12.89 6.10
CA VAL A 45 -13.33 12.73 5.07
C VAL A 45 -14.61 13.53 5.44
N ARG A 46 -15.00 13.54 6.72
CA ARG A 46 -16.12 14.36 7.21
C ARG A 46 -15.85 15.85 7.00
N GLU A 47 -14.63 16.30 7.28
CA GLU A 47 -14.22 17.69 7.06
C GLU A 47 -14.24 18.07 5.57
N VAL A 48 -13.75 17.20 4.67
CA VAL A 48 -13.87 17.42 3.22
C VAL A 48 -15.32 17.56 2.80
N ARG A 49 -16.21 16.69 3.27
CA ARG A 49 -17.65 16.79 3.00
C ARG A 49 -18.28 18.08 3.54
N ARG A 50 -17.85 18.54 4.70
CA ARG A 50 -18.28 19.81 5.29
C ARG A 50 -17.87 21.02 4.44
N ARG A 51 -16.68 20.97 3.84
CA ARG A 51 -16.16 22.01 2.91
C ARG A 51 -16.90 22.01 1.58
N HIS A 52 -17.36 20.85 1.14
CA HIS A 52 -18.02 20.64 -0.16
C HIS A 52 -19.43 20.06 -0.02
N PRO A 53 -20.37 20.78 0.63
CA PRO A 53 -21.67 20.22 1.01
C PRO A 53 -22.60 19.90 -0.19
N ARG A 54 -22.31 20.48 -1.36
CA ARG A 54 -23.06 20.24 -2.61
C ARG A 54 -22.39 19.24 -3.54
N SER A 55 -21.20 18.77 -3.21
CA SER A 55 -20.49 17.76 -3.99
C SER A 55 -20.92 16.35 -3.62
N PRO A 56 -20.77 15.35 -4.51
CA PRO A 56 -20.89 13.95 -4.17
C PRO A 56 -19.93 13.56 -3.02
N LYS A 57 -20.10 12.36 -2.48
CA LYS A 57 -19.14 11.81 -1.52
C LYS A 57 -17.75 11.77 -2.14
N PRO A 58 -16.69 12.11 -1.38
CA PRO A 58 -15.33 12.14 -1.92
C PRO A 58 -14.87 10.73 -2.30
N VAL A 59 -14.14 10.67 -3.41
CA VAL A 59 -13.39 9.47 -3.82
C VAL A 59 -12.21 9.30 -2.86
N ILE A 60 -12.02 8.10 -2.38
CA ILE A 60 -10.87 7.74 -1.54
C ILE A 60 -9.86 6.98 -2.39
N VAL A 61 -8.65 7.51 -2.49
CA VAL A 61 -7.57 6.87 -3.24
C VAL A 61 -6.51 6.35 -2.27
N GLY A 62 -6.19 5.08 -2.37
CA GLY A 62 -5.16 4.43 -1.57
C GLY A 62 -4.11 3.72 -2.44
N ASN A 63 -2.85 4.12 -2.30
CA ASN A 63 -1.73 3.56 -3.02
C ASN A 63 -0.94 2.60 -2.14
N CYS A 64 -0.54 1.45 -2.67
CA CYS A 64 0.25 0.45 -1.96
C CYS A 64 -0.38 0.12 -0.59
N GLN A 65 0.33 0.35 0.52
CA GLN A 65 -0.20 0.17 1.88
C GLN A 65 -1.41 1.07 2.18
N GLY A 66 -1.50 2.25 1.57
CA GLY A 66 -2.68 3.11 1.67
C GLY A 66 -3.95 2.48 1.09
N GLY A 67 -3.82 1.52 0.18
CA GLY A 67 -4.98 0.85 -0.42
C GLY A 67 -5.73 -0.04 0.57
N TRP A 68 -5.05 -0.88 1.35
CA TRP A 68 -5.74 -1.65 2.38
C TRP A 68 -6.32 -0.74 3.49
N ALA A 69 -5.62 0.37 3.81
CA ALA A 69 -6.13 1.35 4.78
C ALA A 69 -7.40 2.03 4.29
N ALA A 70 -7.46 2.45 3.01
CA ALA A 70 -8.66 2.98 2.37
C ALA A 70 -9.82 1.98 2.38
N MET A 71 -9.56 0.70 2.15
CA MET A 71 -10.57 -0.37 2.24
C MET A 71 -11.07 -0.57 3.67
N VAL A 72 -10.18 -0.52 4.68
CA VAL A 72 -10.55 -0.58 6.10
C VAL A 72 -11.41 0.63 6.49
N LEU A 73 -11.01 1.84 6.08
CA LEU A 73 -11.78 3.07 6.30
C LEU A 73 -13.20 2.95 5.72
N ALA A 74 -13.32 2.52 4.46
CA ALA A 74 -14.61 2.39 3.78
C ALA A 74 -15.48 1.27 4.37
N ALA A 75 -14.89 0.14 4.77
CA ALA A 75 -15.61 -0.95 5.42
C ALA A 75 -16.13 -0.58 6.81
N SER A 76 -15.35 0.22 7.55
CA SER A 76 -15.72 0.71 8.89
C SER A 76 -16.72 1.85 8.84
N ASN A 77 -16.78 2.59 7.73
CA ASN A 77 -17.61 3.79 7.55
C ASN A 77 -18.33 3.77 6.19
N PRO A 78 -19.23 2.80 5.94
CA PRO A 78 -19.79 2.53 4.61
C PRO A 78 -20.62 3.68 4.00
N ASP A 79 -21.08 4.62 4.83
CA ASP A 79 -21.85 5.77 4.36
C ASP A 79 -21.00 7.04 4.16
N LEU A 80 -19.72 6.99 4.46
CA LEU A 80 -18.86 8.16 4.47
C LEU A 80 -18.20 8.44 3.12
N ALA A 81 -17.62 7.41 2.51
CA ALA A 81 -16.86 7.51 1.27
C ALA A 81 -17.72 7.36 0.02
N GLY A 82 -17.33 8.00 -1.08
CA GLY A 82 -17.67 7.66 -2.45
C GLY A 82 -16.83 6.49 -2.98
N PRO A 83 -16.60 6.38 -4.29
CA PRO A 83 -15.78 5.32 -4.86
C PRO A 83 -14.41 5.18 -4.17
N VAL A 84 -13.97 3.93 -3.97
CA VAL A 84 -12.67 3.61 -3.38
C VAL A 84 -11.74 3.10 -4.47
N VAL A 85 -10.66 3.82 -4.72
CA VAL A 85 -9.65 3.48 -5.71
C VAL A 85 -8.43 2.94 -4.98
N VAL A 86 -7.99 1.74 -5.33
CA VAL A 86 -6.83 1.07 -4.72
C VAL A 86 -5.82 0.70 -5.81
N ASN A 87 -4.64 1.31 -5.73
CA ASN A 87 -3.61 1.22 -6.74
C ASN A 87 -2.40 0.43 -6.22
N GLY A 88 -2.06 -0.70 -6.88
CA GLY A 88 -0.96 -1.55 -6.47
C GLY A 88 -1.03 -1.97 -4.99
N ALA A 89 -2.22 -2.23 -4.49
CA ALA A 89 -2.50 -2.45 -3.08
C ALA A 89 -2.66 -3.95 -2.76
N PRO A 90 -1.82 -4.51 -1.88
CA PRO A 90 -1.96 -5.91 -1.48
C PRO A 90 -3.08 -6.07 -0.46
N LEU A 91 -4.08 -6.88 -0.81
CA LEU A 91 -5.21 -7.25 0.05
C LEU A 91 -5.21 -8.74 0.39
N SER A 92 -4.56 -9.56 -0.45
CA SER A 92 -4.40 -11.01 -0.29
C SER A 92 -2.90 -11.37 -0.32
N TYR A 93 -2.22 -11.27 0.81
CA TYR A 93 -0.76 -11.42 0.89
C TYR A 93 -0.25 -12.83 0.59
N TRP A 94 -1.09 -13.85 0.71
CA TRP A 94 -0.70 -15.23 0.41
C TRP A 94 -0.80 -15.55 -1.08
N ALA A 95 -1.60 -14.80 -1.82
CA ALA A 95 -1.81 -15.00 -3.25
C ALA A 95 -0.55 -14.65 -4.08
N GLY A 96 -0.43 -15.27 -5.23
CA GLY A 96 0.65 -15.02 -6.18
C GLY A 96 1.32 -16.29 -6.66
N ASN A 97 2.03 -16.20 -7.78
CA ASN A 97 2.60 -17.32 -8.48
C ASN A 97 3.84 -17.87 -7.75
N ARG A 98 3.92 -19.18 -7.65
CA ARG A 98 4.99 -19.89 -6.98
C ARG A 98 6.35 -19.53 -7.57
N GLY A 99 7.28 -19.09 -6.69
CA GLY A 99 8.63 -18.72 -7.08
C GLY A 99 8.77 -17.37 -7.81
N ARG A 100 7.70 -16.63 -8.06
CA ARG A 100 7.73 -15.35 -8.78
C ARG A 100 7.52 -14.12 -7.91
N ASN A 101 6.80 -14.25 -6.80
CA ASN A 101 6.41 -13.12 -5.96
C ASN A 101 7.15 -13.19 -4.61
N PRO A 102 8.41 -12.74 -4.52
CA PRO A 102 9.25 -12.94 -3.34
C PRO A 102 8.70 -12.27 -2.09
N MET A 103 7.96 -11.15 -2.20
CA MET A 103 7.43 -10.43 -1.05
C MET A 103 6.43 -11.26 -0.22
N ARG A 104 5.70 -12.19 -0.83
CA ARG A 104 4.75 -13.07 -0.11
C ARG A 104 5.45 -13.99 0.91
N TYR A 105 6.75 -14.27 0.73
CA TYR A 105 7.53 -15.15 1.59
C TYR A 105 8.25 -14.41 2.72
N VAL A 106 8.52 -13.11 2.56
CA VAL A 106 9.36 -12.32 3.48
C VAL A 106 8.88 -12.43 4.93
N GLY A 107 7.60 -12.23 5.19
CA GLY A 107 7.06 -12.30 6.56
C GLY A 107 7.31 -13.65 7.25
N GLY A 108 7.21 -14.75 6.51
CA GLY A 108 7.54 -16.09 7.01
C GLY A 108 9.04 -16.32 7.18
N MET A 109 9.85 -15.88 6.21
CA MET A 109 11.30 -16.04 6.23
C MET A 109 11.98 -15.30 7.39
N VAL A 110 11.48 -14.12 7.74
CA VAL A 110 12.01 -13.36 8.89
C VAL A 110 11.49 -13.84 10.25
N GLY A 111 10.59 -14.82 10.31
CA GLY A 111 10.09 -15.40 11.56
C GLY A 111 8.74 -14.86 12.04
N GLY A 112 7.95 -14.28 11.15
CA GLY A 112 6.61 -13.80 11.44
C GLY A 112 6.60 -12.45 12.17
N VAL A 113 5.71 -12.32 13.18
CA VAL A 113 5.53 -11.05 13.91
C VAL A 113 6.58 -10.82 15.00
N THR A 114 7.22 -11.87 15.51
CA THR A 114 8.16 -11.77 16.64
C THR A 114 9.32 -10.79 16.40
N PRO A 115 10.00 -10.76 15.24
CA PRO A 115 11.03 -9.76 14.96
C PRO A 115 10.51 -8.33 14.98
N ALA A 116 9.29 -8.09 14.49
CA ALA A 116 8.70 -6.76 14.53
C ALA A 116 8.41 -6.30 15.98
N LEU A 117 7.96 -7.21 16.84
CA LEU A 117 7.77 -6.95 18.27
C LEU A 117 9.10 -6.66 18.97
N LEU A 118 10.11 -7.48 18.72
CA LEU A 118 11.46 -7.29 19.25
C LEU A 118 12.02 -5.92 18.85
N MET A 119 11.93 -5.55 17.57
CA MET A 119 12.41 -4.27 17.09
C MET A 119 11.62 -3.09 17.66
N ALA A 120 10.29 -3.24 17.83
CA ALA A 120 9.48 -2.22 18.48
C ALA A 120 9.86 -2.07 19.98
N ASP A 121 10.06 -3.17 20.70
CA ASP A 121 10.47 -3.13 22.10
C ASP A 121 11.88 -2.52 22.26
N LEU A 122 12.85 -2.89 21.41
CA LEU A 122 14.18 -2.26 21.37
C LEU A 122 14.11 -0.77 20.96
N GLY A 123 13.15 -0.40 20.13
CA GLY A 123 12.84 0.98 19.76
C GLY A 123 12.01 1.75 20.76
N ASN A 124 12.01 1.33 22.05
CA ASN A 124 11.26 1.96 23.13
C ASN A 124 9.74 2.06 22.84
N GLY A 125 9.17 1.01 22.26
CA GLY A 125 7.76 0.91 21.90
C GLY A 125 7.43 1.35 20.47
N GLN A 126 8.43 1.82 19.69
CA GLN A 126 8.26 2.25 18.31
C GLN A 126 9.06 1.37 17.34
N PHE A 127 8.39 0.92 16.31
CA PHE A 127 9.00 0.20 15.18
C PHE A 127 9.46 1.20 14.12
N ASP A 128 10.72 1.12 13.71
CA ASP A 128 11.25 1.95 12.61
C ASP A 128 10.82 1.39 11.25
N GLY A 129 9.98 2.13 10.52
CA GLY A 129 9.51 1.76 9.17
C GLY A 129 10.62 1.68 8.11
N ALA A 130 11.81 2.22 8.37
CA ALA A 130 12.97 2.00 7.51
C ALA A 130 13.28 0.51 7.30
N ASN A 131 12.93 -0.34 8.27
CA ASN A 131 13.10 -1.80 8.16
C ASN A 131 12.14 -2.44 7.14
N LEU A 132 10.96 -1.85 6.94
CA LEU A 132 10.06 -2.28 5.85
C LEU A 132 10.61 -1.86 4.50
N VAL A 133 11.12 -0.63 4.40
CA VAL A 133 11.72 -0.10 3.16
C VAL A 133 12.96 -0.91 2.76
N LEU A 134 13.77 -1.35 3.73
CA LEU A 134 14.92 -2.21 3.47
C LEU A 134 14.55 -3.51 2.75
N ASN A 135 13.38 -4.08 3.00
CA ASN A 135 12.91 -5.26 2.28
C ASN A 135 12.71 -4.98 0.79
N PHE A 136 12.26 -3.78 0.42
CA PHE A 136 12.11 -3.38 -0.98
C PHE A 136 13.46 -3.12 -1.65
N GLU A 137 14.39 -2.47 -0.96
CA GLU A 137 15.75 -2.27 -1.44
C GLU A 137 16.45 -3.60 -1.71
N ASN A 138 16.25 -4.59 -0.86
CA ASN A 138 16.80 -5.94 -1.00
C ASN A 138 16.20 -6.75 -2.17
N LEU A 139 15.10 -6.32 -2.78
CA LEU A 139 14.57 -6.98 -3.98
C LEU A 139 15.41 -6.72 -5.23
N ASN A 140 16.09 -5.58 -5.28
CA ASN A 140 17.00 -5.24 -6.37
C ASN A 140 18.27 -4.58 -5.82
N PRO A 141 19.18 -5.37 -5.20
CA PRO A 141 20.39 -4.82 -4.59
C PRO A 141 21.35 -4.20 -5.62
N GLY A 142 21.32 -4.63 -6.88
CA GLY A 142 22.09 -4.00 -7.96
C GLY A 142 21.73 -2.53 -8.13
N ASN A 143 20.44 -2.24 -8.26
CA ASN A 143 19.95 -0.86 -8.33
C ASN A 143 20.22 -0.09 -7.02
N SER A 144 19.91 -0.69 -5.88
CA SER A 144 20.00 -0.01 -4.58
C SER A 144 21.43 0.37 -4.18
N LEU A 145 22.43 -0.43 -4.57
CA LEU A 145 23.83 -0.23 -4.18
C LEU A 145 24.70 0.37 -5.27
N TRP A 146 24.29 0.29 -6.55
CA TRP A 146 25.17 0.64 -7.66
C TRP A 146 24.48 1.41 -8.80
N GLU A 147 23.47 0.85 -9.44
CA GLU A 147 22.94 1.36 -10.71
C GLU A 147 22.40 2.78 -10.58
N LYS A 148 21.59 3.08 -9.57
CA LYS A 148 21.03 4.42 -9.35
C LYS A 148 22.08 5.50 -9.15
N TYR A 149 23.23 5.19 -8.58
CA TYR A 149 24.33 6.14 -8.40
C TYR A 149 25.14 6.30 -9.68
N TYR A 150 25.33 5.21 -10.42
CA TYR A 150 25.99 5.25 -11.71
C TYR A 150 25.19 6.05 -12.73
N ASP A 151 23.87 5.91 -12.76
CA ASP A 151 23.00 6.68 -13.65
C ASP A 151 23.12 8.19 -13.38
N VAL A 152 23.16 8.60 -12.11
CA VAL A 152 23.39 10.01 -11.74
C VAL A 152 24.79 10.47 -12.15
N PHE A 153 25.81 9.63 -11.99
CA PHE A 153 27.17 9.95 -12.40
C PHE A 153 27.28 10.08 -13.94
N ALA A 154 26.63 9.20 -14.67
CA ALA A 154 26.68 9.18 -16.15
C ALA A 154 25.92 10.34 -16.78
N ASP A 155 24.86 10.86 -16.13
CA ASP A 155 24.04 11.97 -16.64
C ASP A 155 23.55 12.84 -15.45
N VAL A 156 24.47 13.68 -14.93
CA VAL A 156 24.19 14.56 -13.80
C VAL A 156 23.07 15.55 -14.11
N GLU A 157 23.10 16.17 -15.28
CA GLU A 157 22.13 17.21 -15.67
C GLU A 157 20.71 16.64 -15.81
N GLY A 158 20.56 15.45 -16.39
CA GLY A 158 19.27 14.82 -16.61
C GLY A 158 18.72 14.09 -15.38
N GLN A 159 19.58 13.49 -14.56
CA GLN A 159 19.16 12.55 -13.51
C GLN A 159 19.20 13.14 -12.09
N ALA A 160 20.08 14.12 -11.79
CA ALA A 160 20.31 14.56 -10.42
C ALA A 160 19.02 15.05 -9.72
N ARG A 161 18.23 15.90 -10.39
CA ARG A 161 16.98 16.40 -9.81
C ARG A 161 15.97 15.31 -9.54
N ARG A 162 15.78 14.39 -10.51
CA ARG A 162 14.87 13.25 -10.38
C ARG A 162 15.30 12.34 -9.24
N TYR A 163 16.60 12.04 -9.15
CA TYR A 163 17.20 11.25 -8.09
C TYR A 163 16.95 11.88 -6.72
N LEU A 164 17.28 13.16 -6.54
CA LEU A 164 17.12 13.87 -5.28
C LEU A 164 15.65 13.96 -4.84
N ASP A 165 14.74 14.22 -5.76
CA ASP A 165 13.30 14.25 -5.48
C ASP A 165 12.79 12.88 -5.04
N PHE A 166 13.25 11.81 -5.69
CA PHE A 166 12.90 10.45 -5.34
C PHE A 166 13.49 10.05 -3.96
N GLU A 167 14.79 10.24 -3.76
CA GLU A 167 15.46 9.87 -2.51
C GLU A 167 14.91 10.65 -1.31
N ARG A 168 14.56 11.93 -1.49
CA ARG A 168 13.92 12.72 -0.43
C ARG A 168 12.58 12.14 0.00
N TRP A 169 11.78 11.68 -0.96
CA TRP A 169 10.51 11.03 -0.67
C TRP A 169 10.71 9.63 -0.10
N TRP A 170 11.54 8.80 -0.73
CA TRP A 170 11.78 7.40 -0.38
C TRP A 170 12.41 7.24 1.02
N SER A 171 13.28 8.15 1.40
CA SER A 171 13.95 8.15 2.69
C SER A 171 13.19 8.90 3.81
N GLY A 172 11.95 9.28 3.58
CA GLY A 172 11.06 9.82 4.59
C GLY A 172 10.48 8.73 5.48
N PHE A 173 11.32 8.04 6.26
CA PHE A 173 10.90 6.90 7.07
C PHE A 173 10.03 7.34 8.24
N TYR A 174 8.91 6.61 8.42
CA TYR A 174 7.95 6.82 9.50
C TYR A 174 8.10 5.73 10.57
N PHE A 175 7.81 6.11 11.82
CA PHE A 175 7.72 5.17 12.93
C PHE A 175 6.28 4.74 13.13
N MET A 176 6.11 3.54 13.69
CA MET A 176 4.82 2.98 14.09
C MET A 176 4.88 2.52 15.53
N ASN A 177 3.78 2.63 16.27
CA ASN A 177 3.69 1.98 17.57
C ASN A 177 3.69 0.44 17.40
N GLU A 178 4.09 -0.27 18.45
CA GLU A 178 4.11 -1.74 18.45
C GLU A 178 2.75 -2.32 18.07
N ALA A 179 1.64 -1.75 18.55
CA ALA A 179 0.30 -2.20 18.23
C ALA A 179 -0.05 -2.08 16.74
N GLU A 180 0.46 -1.05 16.08
CA GLU A 180 0.21 -0.81 14.65
C GLU A 180 0.96 -1.83 13.79
N ILE A 181 2.27 -2.00 13.99
CA ILE A 181 3.05 -2.97 13.22
C ILE A 181 2.62 -4.41 13.50
N ARG A 182 2.27 -4.73 14.75
CA ARG A 182 1.68 -6.04 15.12
C ARG A 182 0.43 -6.30 14.31
N TRP A 183 -0.50 -5.36 14.29
CA TRP A 183 -1.75 -5.51 13.56
C TRP A 183 -1.51 -5.75 12.06
N ILE A 184 -0.62 -4.96 11.45
CA ILE A 184 -0.26 -5.10 10.03
C ILE A 184 0.29 -6.50 9.75
N VAL A 185 1.26 -6.97 10.53
CA VAL A 185 1.86 -8.30 10.30
C VAL A 185 0.84 -9.42 10.53
N GLU A 186 0.06 -9.36 11.61
CA GLU A 186 -0.90 -10.42 11.97
C GLU A 186 -2.15 -10.45 11.11
N ASN A 187 -2.58 -9.34 10.53
CA ASN A 187 -3.80 -9.28 9.72
C ASN A 187 -3.55 -9.22 8.21
N LEU A 188 -2.33 -8.81 7.81
CA LEU A 188 -1.94 -8.68 6.42
C LEU A 188 -0.78 -9.62 6.08
N PHE A 189 0.47 -9.24 6.37
CA PHE A 189 1.68 -9.87 5.83
C PHE A 189 1.80 -11.37 6.11
N VAL A 190 1.50 -11.79 7.32
CA VAL A 190 1.63 -13.18 7.76
C VAL A 190 0.26 -13.83 7.98
N GLY A 191 -0.71 -13.06 8.44
CA GLY A 191 -2.02 -13.60 8.79
C GLY A 191 -3.02 -13.66 7.65
N ASN A 192 -2.91 -12.79 6.66
CA ASN A 192 -3.82 -12.66 5.50
C ASN A 192 -5.32 -12.64 5.89
N ARG A 193 -5.64 -12.00 7.04
CA ARG A 193 -6.98 -12.03 7.62
C ARG A 193 -7.92 -11.00 7.00
N LEU A 194 -7.38 -9.84 6.56
CA LEU A 194 -8.20 -8.76 6.00
C LEU A 194 -8.94 -9.23 4.74
N GLY A 195 -8.21 -9.81 3.78
CA GLY A 195 -8.78 -10.33 2.54
C GLY A 195 -9.75 -11.50 2.74
N ARG A 196 -9.73 -12.14 3.92
CA ARG A 196 -10.59 -13.28 4.28
C ARG A 196 -11.70 -12.95 5.27
N GLY A 197 -11.91 -11.66 5.55
CA GLY A 197 -12.96 -11.20 6.46
C GLY A 197 -12.73 -11.55 7.93
N GLY A 198 -11.48 -11.83 8.33
CA GLY A 198 -11.13 -12.23 9.70
C GLY A 198 -10.38 -11.16 10.49
N ALA A 199 -10.24 -9.94 9.97
CA ALA A 199 -9.53 -8.87 10.65
C ALA A 199 -10.41 -8.16 11.68
N GLN A 200 -9.82 -7.80 12.82
CA GLN A 200 -10.42 -6.93 13.83
C GLN A 200 -9.55 -5.69 13.98
N LEU A 201 -10.13 -4.52 13.86
CA LEU A 201 -9.42 -3.25 14.04
C LEU A 201 -9.27 -2.91 15.53
N ASP A 202 -10.30 -3.18 16.31
CA ASP A 202 -10.30 -3.19 17.77
C ASP A 202 -11.24 -4.30 18.29
N PRO A 203 -11.31 -4.57 19.61
CA PRO A 203 -12.14 -5.65 20.16
C PRO A 203 -13.64 -5.58 19.81
N ARG A 204 -14.12 -4.41 19.38
CA ARG A 204 -15.53 -4.17 19.04
C ARG A 204 -15.77 -3.97 17.55
N LEU A 205 -14.70 -3.80 16.75
CA LEU A 205 -14.79 -3.46 15.34
C LEU A 205 -14.15 -4.55 14.47
N HIS A 206 -14.98 -5.46 14.02
CA HIS A 206 -14.63 -6.45 13.02
C HIS A 206 -14.69 -5.83 11.61
N ILE A 207 -13.68 -6.06 10.80
CA ILE A 207 -13.60 -5.54 9.43
C ILE A 207 -14.05 -6.59 8.45
N ASP A 208 -15.13 -6.29 7.75
CA ASP A 208 -15.62 -7.06 6.62
C ASP A 208 -15.70 -6.15 5.38
N LEU A 209 -14.85 -6.40 4.39
CA LEU A 209 -14.81 -5.60 3.16
C LEU A 209 -16.12 -5.66 2.37
N ARG A 210 -16.98 -6.67 2.62
CA ARG A 210 -18.33 -6.74 2.05
C ARG A 210 -19.29 -5.66 2.57
N ASN A 211 -18.90 -4.95 3.63
CA ASN A 211 -19.66 -3.80 4.14
C ASN A 211 -19.45 -2.52 3.32
N ILE A 212 -18.46 -2.48 2.44
CA ILE A 212 -18.23 -1.35 1.55
C ILE A 212 -19.40 -1.25 0.58
N ARG A 213 -20.05 -0.10 0.56
CA ARG A 213 -21.23 0.17 -0.31
C ARG A 213 -20.87 0.93 -1.57
N ALA A 214 -19.80 1.69 -1.52
CA ALA A 214 -19.30 2.44 -2.66
C ALA A 214 -18.64 1.51 -3.69
N PRO A 215 -18.59 1.88 -4.97
CA PRO A 215 -17.81 1.14 -5.97
C PRO A 215 -16.35 1.01 -5.54
N ILE A 216 -15.76 -0.14 -5.79
CA ILE A 216 -14.34 -0.42 -5.56
C ILE A 216 -13.65 -0.51 -6.91
N ILE A 217 -12.58 0.26 -7.10
CA ILE A 217 -11.81 0.30 -8.33
C ILE A 217 -10.38 -0.14 -8.00
N VAL A 218 -9.90 -1.19 -8.66
CA VAL A 218 -8.57 -1.77 -8.40
C VAL A 218 -7.70 -1.59 -9.62
N PHE A 219 -6.54 -0.94 -9.43
CA PHE A 219 -5.50 -0.92 -10.44
C PHE A 219 -4.34 -1.84 -10.03
N ALA A 220 -4.05 -2.83 -10.86
CA ALA A 220 -2.97 -3.79 -10.69
C ALA A 220 -2.09 -3.86 -11.94
N SER A 221 -0.93 -4.51 -11.87
CA SER A 221 -0.04 -4.69 -13.02
C SER A 221 0.70 -6.02 -12.95
N HIS A 222 0.83 -6.67 -14.12
CA HIS A 222 1.69 -7.85 -14.27
C HIS A 222 3.19 -7.53 -14.11
N GLY A 223 3.60 -6.26 -14.32
CA GLY A 223 4.96 -5.80 -14.09
C GLY A 223 5.28 -5.50 -12.61
N ASP A 224 4.26 -5.53 -11.74
CA ASP A 224 4.42 -5.29 -10.32
C ASP A 224 4.89 -6.56 -9.58
N ASN A 225 6.14 -6.58 -9.16
CA ASN A 225 6.73 -7.69 -8.41
C ASN A 225 6.49 -7.60 -6.88
N ILE A 226 5.93 -6.51 -6.40
CA ILE A 226 5.61 -6.26 -4.99
C ILE A 226 4.16 -6.65 -4.71
N THR A 227 3.23 -6.11 -5.53
CA THR A 227 1.80 -6.41 -5.44
C THR A 227 1.29 -6.89 -6.81
N PRO A 228 1.55 -8.15 -7.18
CA PRO A 228 1.05 -8.70 -8.43
C PRO A 228 -0.49 -8.79 -8.42
N PRO A 229 -1.14 -8.92 -9.58
CA PRO A 229 -2.60 -8.97 -9.70
C PRO A 229 -3.29 -9.95 -8.75
N PRO A 230 -2.79 -11.17 -8.47
CA PRO A 230 -3.40 -12.05 -7.48
C PRO A 230 -3.46 -11.43 -6.07
N GLN A 231 -2.42 -10.73 -5.62
CA GLN A 231 -2.44 -10.08 -4.31
C GLN A 231 -3.41 -8.91 -4.23
N ALA A 232 -3.63 -8.22 -5.34
CA ALA A 232 -4.59 -7.12 -5.41
C ALA A 232 -6.05 -7.61 -5.49
N LEU A 233 -6.31 -8.81 -6.04
CA LEU A 233 -7.65 -9.24 -6.45
C LEU A 233 -8.19 -10.49 -5.75
N ASN A 234 -7.35 -11.40 -5.20
CA ASN A 234 -7.81 -12.66 -4.62
C ASN A 234 -8.66 -12.52 -3.33
N TRP A 235 -8.75 -11.32 -2.75
CA TRP A 235 -9.72 -11.04 -1.71
C TRP A 235 -11.17 -11.18 -2.23
N ILE A 236 -11.38 -11.02 -3.54
CA ILE A 236 -12.71 -11.17 -4.17
C ILE A 236 -13.21 -12.62 -4.04
N PRO A 237 -12.51 -13.65 -4.55
CA PRO A 237 -12.91 -15.03 -4.34
C PRO A 237 -12.83 -15.52 -2.90
N ASP A 238 -12.08 -14.86 -2.03
CA ASP A 238 -12.02 -15.18 -0.60
C ASP A 238 -13.29 -14.72 0.16
N LEU A 239 -13.92 -13.63 -0.29
CA LEU A 239 -15.10 -13.05 0.35
C LEU A 239 -16.43 -13.37 -0.33
N TYR A 240 -16.41 -13.56 -1.65
CA TYR A 240 -17.62 -13.79 -2.45
C TYR A 240 -17.57 -15.17 -3.11
N ALA A 241 -18.57 -15.99 -2.84
CA ALA A 241 -18.67 -17.30 -3.44
C ALA A 241 -19.02 -17.24 -4.96
N SER A 242 -19.64 -16.15 -5.41
CA SER A 242 -20.03 -15.94 -6.80
C SER A 242 -20.26 -14.48 -7.14
N VAL A 243 -20.27 -14.15 -8.42
CA VAL A 243 -20.65 -12.81 -8.91
C VAL A 243 -22.11 -12.47 -8.56
N GLN A 244 -22.98 -13.47 -8.47
CA GLN A 244 -24.36 -13.29 -8.04
C GLN A 244 -24.45 -12.76 -6.61
N GLU A 245 -23.54 -13.19 -5.72
CA GLU A 245 -23.45 -12.61 -4.38
C GLU A 245 -23.02 -11.15 -4.41
N ILE A 246 -22.04 -10.78 -5.26
CA ILE A 246 -21.64 -9.38 -5.48
C ILE A 246 -22.85 -8.56 -5.94
N LYS A 247 -23.58 -9.06 -6.95
CA LYS A 247 -24.81 -8.43 -7.50
C LYS A 247 -25.91 -8.28 -6.44
N ALA A 248 -26.15 -9.33 -5.66
CA ALA A 248 -27.17 -9.33 -4.62
C ALA A 248 -26.87 -8.32 -3.48
N ARG A 249 -25.60 -8.06 -3.20
CA ARG A 249 -25.15 -7.04 -2.23
C ARG A 249 -25.16 -5.62 -2.80
N GLY A 250 -25.48 -5.45 -4.07
CA GLY A 250 -25.45 -4.15 -4.74
C GLY A 250 -24.05 -3.63 -4.99
N GLN A 251 -23.01 -4.47 -4.85
CA GLN A 251 -21.63 -4.03 -4.95
C GLN A 251 -21.16 -3.97 -6.41
N ARG A 252 -20.29 -3.02 -6.70
CA ARG A 252 -19.60 -2.83 -7.97
C ARG A 252 -18.11 -2.91 -7.74
N ILE A 253 -17.47 -3.89 -8.35
CA ILE A 253 -16.02 -4.06 -8.32
C ILE A 253 -15.53 -3.95 -9.75
N VAL A 254 -14.69 -2.97 -10.01
CA VAL A 254 -14.07 -2.73 -11.31
C VAL A 254 -12.56 -2.87 -11.12
N TYR A 255 -11.88 -3.60 -11.99
CA TYR A 255 -10.44 -3.65 -11.97
C TYR A 255 -9.85 -3.39 -13.36
N THR A 256 -8.62 -2.88 -13.38
CA THR A 256 -7.81 -2.77 -14.58
C THR A 256 -6.43 -3.35 -14.31
N ILE A 257 -5.87 -4.04 -15.29
CA ILE A 257 -4.54 -4.67 -15.18
C ILE A 257 -3.66 -4.14 -16.31
N HIS A 258 -2.54 -3.53 -15.93
CA HIS A 258 -1.51 -3.13 -16.88
C HIS A 258 -0.50 -4.25 -17.09
N ASP A 259 0.05 -4.36 -18.32
CA ASP A 259 0.95 -5.48 -18.66
C ASP A 259 2.35 -5.38 -18.02
N LYS A 260 2.91 -4.18 -17.91
CA LYS A 260 4.37 -4.00 -17.69
C LYS A 260 4.76 -2.98 -16.63
N VAL A 261 3.84 -2.14 -16.12
CA VAL A 261 4.22 -1.10 -15.17
C VAL A 261 4.69 -1.71 -13.85
N GLY A 262 5.85 -1.29 -13.37
CA GLY A 262 6.37 -1.72 -12.06
C GLY A 262 5.62 -1.02 -10.92
N HIS A 263 5.76 -1.54 -9.70
CA HIS A 263 5.02 -1.08 -8.51
C HIS A 263 5.02 0.45 -8.34
N LEU A 264 6.20 1.06 -8.27
CA LEU A 264 6.32 2.50 -8.10
C LEU A 264 5.80 3.28 -9.32
N GLY A 265 5.87 2.69 -10.51
CA GLY A 265 5.36 3.29 -11.73
C GLY A 265 3.84 3.49 -11.71
N ILE A 266 3.11 2.72 -10.91
CA ILE A 266 1.66 2.86 -10.78
C ILE A 266 1.27 4.22 -10.20
N PHE A 267 2.05 4.78 -9.26
CA PHE A 267 1.66 6.00 -8.52
C PHE A 267 2.75 7.08 -8.39
N VAL A 268 4.03 6.81 -8.68
CA VAL A 268 5.11 7.78 -8.46
C VAL A 268 5.45 8.58 -9.71
N SER A 269 5.49 7.99 -10.83
CA SER A 269 5.71 8.67 -12.11
C SER A 269 5.54 7.72 -13.27
N SER A 270 4.73 7.96 -14.16
CA SER A 270 5.08 7.73 -15.53
C SER A 270 3.95 8.15 -16.45
N SER A 271 4.34 8.61 -17.60
CA SER A 271 3.46 8.68 -18.77
C SER A 271 2.67 7.37 -18.99
N ILE A 272 3.11 6.25 -18.43
CA ILE A 272 2.48 4.93 -18.54
C ILE A 272 1.24 4.83 -17.65
N ALA A 273 1.35 5.16 -16.36
CA ALA A 273 0.21 5.05 -15.43
C ALA A 273 -0.76 6.23 -15.49
N GLN A 274 -0.39 7.33 -16.13
CA GLN A 274 -1.28 8.49 -16.37
C GLN A 274 -2.52 8.12 -17.15
N LYS A 275 -2.40 7.19 -18.07
CA LYS A 275 -3.49 6.70 -18.88
C LYS A 275 -4.57 6.08 -18.00
N GLU A 276 -4.20 5.14 -17.15
CA GLU A 276 -5.11 4.44 -16.25
C GLU A 276 -5.73 5.40 -15.21
N HIS A 277 -4.95 6.30 -14.64
CA HIS A 277 -5.46 7.29 -13.69
C HIS A 277 -6.47 8.24 -14.32
N ARG A 278 -6.25 8.72 -15.56
CA ARG A 278 -7.21 9.56 -16.28
C ARG A 278 -8.50 8.82 -16.54
N GLU A 279 -8.39 7.56 -16.97
CA GLU A 279 -9.56 6.77 -17.26
C GLU A 279 -10.37 6.45 -16.00
N ILE A 280 -9.72 6.14 -14.89
CA ILE A 280 -10.39 6.00 -13.62
C ILE A 280 -11.16 7.29 -13.27
N VAL A 281 -10.51 8.47 -13.37
CA VAL A 281 -11.15 9.75 -13.03
C VAL A 281 -12.29 10.08 -13.99
N SER A 282 -12.12 9.86 -15.30
CA SER A 282 -13.13 10.21 -16.33
C SER A 282 -14.35 9.28 -16.25
N THR A 283 -14.18 8.05 -15.79
CA THR A 283 -15.21 7.01 -15.79
C THR A 283 -15.93 6.82 -14.44
N LEU A 284 -15.52 7.53 -13.39
CA LEU A 284 -16.12 7.41 -12.06
C LEU A 284 -17.65 7.45 -12.08
N LYS A 285 -18.24 8.41 -12.82
CA LYS A 285 -19.70 8.53 -12.93
C LYS A 285 -20.33 7.36 -13.68
N ALA A 286 -19.66 6.86 -14.71
CA ALA A 286 -20.13 5.69 -15.44
C ALA A 286 -20.11 4.45 -14.52
N ILE A 287 -19.02 4.26 -13.77
CA ILE A 287 -18.88 3.16 -12.80
C ILE A 287 -19.96 3.23 -11.71
N GLU A 288 -20.25 4.42 -11.19
CA GLU A 288 -21.33 4.62 -10.20
C GLU A 288 -22.71 4.26 -10.76
N ALA A 289 -22.93 4.47 -12.07
CA ALA A 289 -24.19 4.19 -12.76
C ALA A 289 -24.31 2.73 -13.26
N MET A 290 -23.21 1.97 -13.28
CA MET A 290 -23.23 0.57 -13.73
C MET A 290 -24.12 -0.32 -12.85
N ALA A 291 -24.63 -1.41 -13.41
CA ALA A 291 -25.25 -2.47 -12.61
C ALA A 291 -24.23 -3.08 -11.63
N PRO A 292 -24.68 -3.56 -10.45
CA PRO A 292 -23.80 -4.29 -9.55
C PRO A 292 -23.17 -5.51 -10.23
N GLY A 293 -21.87 -5.76 -9.96
CA GLY A 293 -21.15 -6.87 -10.59
C GLY A 293 -19.64 -6.75 -10.44
N LEU A 294 -18.94 -7.62 -11.15
CA LEU A 294 -17.49 -7.66 -11.26
C LEU A 294 -17.11 -7.38 -12.71
N TYR A 295 -16.26 -6.38 -12.92
CA TYR A 295 -15.92 -5.92 -14.27
C TYR A 295 -14.41 -5.69 -14.40
N GLU A 296 -13.89 -6.04 -15.58
CA GLU A 296 -12.59 -5.59 -16.04
C GLU A 296 -12.75 -4.37 -16.94
N MET A 297 -12.10 -3.28 -16.61
CA MET A 297 -11.98 -2.10 -17.45
C MET A 297 -10.76 -2.25 -18.36
N LYS A 298 -10.97 -2.20 -19.67
CA LYS A 298 -9.91 -2.22 -20.69
C LYS A 298 -9.84 -0.92 -21.43
N ILE A 299 -8.63 -0.51 -21.76
CA ILE A 299 -8.36 0.63 -22.61
C ILE A 299 -8.06 0.09 -24.00
N GLU A 300 -9.01 0.25 -24.91
CA GLU A 300 -8.97 -0.34 -26.26
C GLU A 300 -8.14 0.50 -27.21
N ASP A 301 -8.31 1.82 -27.21
CA ASP A 301 -7.58 2.72 -28.10
C ASP A 301 -7.27 4.07 -27.44
N VAL A 302 -6.31 4.79 -28.02
CA VAL A 302 -5.85 6.11 -27.57
C VAL A 302 -6.00 7.10 -28.72
N LEU A 303 -6.93 8.03 -28.61
CA LEU A 303 -7.18 9.08 -29.59
C LEU A 303 -6.49 10.38 -29.16
N GLY A 304 -5.45 10.78 -29.87
CA GLY A 304 -4.65 11.98 -29.58
C GLY A 304 -3.43 11.72 -28.70
N GLU A 305 -2.73 12.78 -28.32
CA GLU A 305 -1.49 12.72 -27.54
C GLU A 305 -1.51 13.65 -26.33
N GLY A 306 -0.66 13.37 -25.36
CA GLY A 306 -0.42 14.19 -24.17
C GLY A 306 -1.65 14.36 -23.27
N LEU A 307 -1.85 15.54 -22.72
CA LEU A 307 -2.95 15.85 -21.78
C LEU A 307 -4.34 15.90 -22.47
N ALA A 308 -4.40 16.00 -23.80
CA ALA A 308 -5.64 16.01 -24.58
C ALA A 308 -6.04 14.62 -25.08
N ALA A 309 -5.26 13.58 -24.81
CA ALA A 309 -5.58 12.22 -25.22
C ALA A 309 -6.93 11.78 -24.64
N ARG A 310 -7.77 11.22 -25.51
CA ARG A 310 -9.02 10.53 -25.16
C ARG A 310 -8.80 9.04 -25.33
N TYR A 311 -9.41 8.26 -24.45
CA TYR A 311 -9.25 6.81 -24.44
C TYR A 311 -10.61 6.17 -24.70
N GLU A 312 -10.62 5.20 -25.59
CA GLU A 312 -11.78 4.33 -25.76
C GLU A 312 -11.69 3.20 -24.75
N ILE A 313 -12.67 3.13 -23.86
CA ILE A 313 -12.71 2.13 -22.79
C ILE A 313 -13.89 1.20 -22.94
N SER A 314 -13.69 -0.02 -22.52
CA SER A 314 -14.75 -1.03 -22.43
C SER A 314 -14.79 -1.64 -21.04
N PHE A 315 -15.97 -2.09 -20.63
CA PHE A 315 -16.19 -2.82 -19.39
C PHE A 315 -16.68 -4.23 -19.72
N HIS A 316 -15.91 -5.22 -19.31
CA HIS A 316 -16.23 -6.63 -19.52
C HIS A 316 -16.67 -7.27 -18.22
N GLU A 317 -17.88 -7.82 -18.18
CA GLU A 317 -18.28 -8.65 -17.04
C GLU A 317 -17.31 -9.81 -16.85
N ARG A 318 -16.92 -10.07 -15.61
CA ARG A 318 -16.00 -11.13 -15.22
C ARG A 318 -16.62 -12.04 -14.18
N THR A 319 -16.07 -13.23 -14.06
CA THR A 319 -16.46 -14.25 -13.09
C THR A 319 -15.40 -14.39 -12.01
N ILE A 320 -15.73 -15.09 -10.93
CA ILE A 320 -14.75 -15.47 -9.90
C ILE A 320 -13.63 -16.33 -10.51
N ALA A 321 -13.95 -17.17 -11.50
CA ALA A 321 -12.95 -17.98 -12.18
C ALA A 321 -11.91 -17.14 -12.96
N ASP A 322 -12.32 -16.01 -13.52
CA ASP A 322 -11.38 -15.10 -14.21
C ASP A 322 -10.36 -14.49 -13.23
N ILE A 323 -10.77 -14.20 -11.99
CA ILE A 323 -9.84 -13.72 -10.96
C ILE A 323 -8.91 -14.86 -10.53
N LEU A 324 -9.42 -16.06 -10.30
CA LEU A 324 -8.61 -17.20 -9.90
C LEU A 324 -7.61 -17.61 -10.99
N ALA A 325 -7.91 -17.37 -12.26
CA ALA A 325 -7.00 -17.63 -13.38
C ALA A 325 -5.78 -16.73 -13.44
N LEU A 326 -5.75 -15.65 -12.65
CA LEU A 326 -4.57 -14.79 -12.49
C LEU A 326 -3.49 -15.43 -11.59
N ASP A 327 -3.84 -16.44 -10.83
CA ASP A 327 -2.98 -17.20 -9.91
C ASP A 327 -2.63 -18.58 -10.52
N ASP A 328 -1.60 -19.26 -9.97
CA ASP A 328 -1.12 -20.56 -10.43
C ASP A 328 -1.65 -21.75 -9.60
N GLU A 329 -2.85 -21.67 -9.08
CA GLU A 329 -3.47 -22.56 -8.11
C GLU A 329 -3.11 -22.25 -6.66
N ARG A 330 -4.14 -22.02 -5.85
CA ARG A 330 -4.04 -21.62 -4.44
C ARG A 330 -3.56 -22.74 -3.49
N GLY A 331 -3.19 -23.89 -4.02
CA GLY A 331 -2.65 -25.01 -3.24
C GLY A 331 -1.34 -24.65 -2.51
N ASP A 332 -0.56 -23.77 -3.09
CA ASP A 332 0.71 -23.27 -2.56
C ASP A 332 0.54 -22.28 -1.40
N GLU A 333 -0.66 -21.78 -1.13
CA GLU A 333 -0.96 -20.95 0.03
C GLU A 333 -1.03 -21.75 1.36
N ARG A 334 -1.20 -23.08 1.32
CA ARG A 334 -1.32 -23.92 2.54
C ARG A 334 -0.17 -23.79 3.52
N PRO A 335 1.11 -23.73 3.09
CA PRO A 335 2.24 -23.51 4.00
C PRO A 335 2.15 -22.21 4.78
N PHE A 336 1.60 -21.13 4.19
CA PHE A 336 1.45 -19.85 4.88
C PHE A 336 0.54 -19.93 6.10
N ALA A 337 -0.48 -20.79 6.08
CA ALA A 337 -1.33 -21.02 7.25
C ALA A 337 -0.55 -21.65 8.41
N ALA A 338 0.42 -22.52 8.12
CA ALA A 338 1.32 -23.08 9.15
C ALA A 338 2.26 -21.99 9.68
N VAL A 339 2.86 -21.19 8.81
CA VAL A 339 3.71 -20.05 9.17
C VAL A 339 2.95 -19.07 10.06
N SER A 340 1.71 -18.74 9.73
CA SER A 340 0.86 -17.85 10.53
C SER A 340 0.61 -18.40 11.95
N ARG A 341 0.41 -19.70 12.08
CA ARG A 341 0.26 -20.35 13.40
C ARG A 341 1.55 -20.31 14.21
N LEU A 342 2.67 -20.68 13.57
CA LEU A 342 3.99 -20.64 14.22
C LEU A 342 4.37 -19.22 14.64
N SER A 343 4.07 -18.24 13.82
CA SER A 343 4.29 -16.82 14.12
C SER A 343 3.58 -16.40 15.42
N ARG A 344 2.31 -16.80 15.60
CA ARG A 344 1.56 -16.48 16.82
C ARG A 344 2.17 -17.18 18.05
N MET A 345 2.47 -18.49 17.94
CA MET A 345 3.10 -19.23 19.03
C MET A 345 4.45 -18.63 19.42
N ALA A 346 5.27 -18.24 18.46
CA ALA A 346 6.54 -17.59 18.71
C ALA A 346 6.38 -16.21 19.37
N ALA A 347 5.37 -15.44 18.97
CA ALA A 347 5.06 -14.16 19.60
C ALA A 347 4.61 -14.34 21.06
N GLU A 348 3.71 -15.28 21.32
CA GLU A 348 3.27 -15.60 22.68
C GLU A 348 4.45 -16.06 23.56
N ALA A 349 5.32 -16.93 23.03
CA ALA A 349 6.53 -17.35 23.75
C ALA A 349 7.46 -16.16 24.03
N TYR A 350 7.70 -15.29 23.05
CA TYR A 350 8.50 -14.07 23.22
C TYR A 350 7.91 -13.18 24.32
N GLU A 351 6.62 -12.94 24.29
CA GLU A 351 5.93 -12.07 25.26
C GLU A 351 6.04 -12.59 26.70
N LEU A 352 5.93 -13.91 26.87
CA LEU A 352 6.00 -14.54 28.18
C LEU A 352 7.43 -14.68 28.73
N THR A 353 8.43 -14.70 27.85
CA THR A 353 9.81 -15.04 28.28
C THR A 353 10.77 -13.87 28.13
N LEU A 354 11.07 -13.43 26.90
CA LEU A 354 12.14 -12.48 26.60
C LEU A 354 11.70 -11.01 26.68
N ARG A 355 10.45 -10.72 26.36
CA ARG A 355 9.93 -9.34 26.26
C ARG A 355 10.15 -8.50 27.53
N PRO A 356 9.91 -9.00 28.76
CA PRO A 356 10.15 -8.22 29.96
C PRO A 356 11.61 -7.76 30.10
N PHE A 357 12.57 -8.63 29.72
CA PHE A 357 14.00 -8.32 29.76
C PHE A 357 14.38 -7.31 28.69
N VAL A 358 13.91 -7.50 27.46
CA VAL A 358 14.17 -6.58 26.35
C VAL A 358 13.67 -5.17 26.69
N ARG A 359 12.46 -5.07 27.21
CA ARG A 359 11.88 -3.77 27.61
C ARG A 359 12.62 -3.12 28.78
N ALA A 360 13.10 -3.90 29.75
CA ALA A 360 13.89 -3.39 30.84
C ALA A 360 15.26 -2.82 30.39
N MET A 361 15.79 -3.29 29.27
CA MET A 361 17.04 -2.81 28.67
C MET A 361 16.81 -1.68 27.66
N SER A 362 15.59 -1.44 27.22
CA SER A 362 15.25 -0.41 26.25
C SER A 362 15.20 0.97 26.90
N SER A 363 15.67 1.95 26.17
CA SER A 363 15.63 3.37 26.58
C SER A 363 15.54 4.24 25.32
N GLU A 364 15.19 5.50 25.49
CA GLU A 364 15.20 6.46 24.40
C GLU A 364 16.59 6.59 23.75
N ALA A 365 17.66 6.49 24.52
CA ALA A 365 19.04 6.54 24.02
C ALA A 365 19.37 5.31 23.16
N THR A 366 19.03 4.11 23.62
CA THR A 366 19.21 2.87 22.82
C THR A 366 18.35 2.87 21.58
N ALA A 367 17.13 3.34 21.66
CA ALA A 367 16.23 3.45 20.49
C ALA A 367 16.77 4.42 19.43
N ARG A 368 17.27 5.58 19.85
CA ARG A 368 17.93 6.53 18.94
C ARG A 368 19.18 5.93 18.29
N PHE A 369 20.04 5.30 19.09
CA PHE A 369 21.24 4.64 18.56
C PHE A 369 20.89 3.58 17.50
N LEU A 370 19.90 2.73 17.76
CA LEU A 370 19.46 1.71 16.80
C LEU A 370 18.85 2.32 15.53
N ALA A 371 18.08 3.40 15.67
CA ALA A 371 17.56 4.14 14.52
C ALA A 371 18.69 4.74 13.67
N ASP A 372 19.67 5.38 14.30
CA ASP A 372 20.83 5.98 13.61
C ASP A 372 21.71 4.91 12.94
N ALA A 373 21.84 3.74 13.55
CA ALA A 373 22.59 2.59 13.02
C ALA A 373 21.82 1.78 11.95
N GLN A 374 20.55 2.08 11.72
CA GLN A 374 19.75 1.43 10.68
C GLN A 374 20.38 1.65 9.29
N PRO A 375 20.61 0.59 8.48
CA PRO A 375 21.42 0.68 7.26
C PRO A 375 21.04 1.81 6.30
N LEU A 376 19.75 2.02 6.04
CA LEU A 376 19.30 3.08 5.12
C LEU A 376 19.50 4.49 5.70
N ARG A 377 19.34 4.66 7.00
CA ARG A 377 19.61 5.93 7.68
C ARG A 377 21.11 6.22 7.75
N LEU A 378 21.91 5.20 8.05
CA LEU A 378 23.37 5.31 8.08
C LEU A 378 23.92 5.66 6.70
N GLN A 379 23.48 4.97 5.65
CA GLN A 379 23.87 5.24 4.26
C GLN A 379 23.55 6.71 3.90
N ARG A 380 22.35 7.18 4.21
CA ARG A 380 21.95 8.58 3.96
C ARG A 380 22.82 9.56 4.72
N THR A 381 23.15 9.30 5.98
CA THR A 381 24.00 10.17 6.80
C THR A 381 25.43 10.21 6.23
N LEU A 382 25.97 9.06 5.82
CA LEU A 382 27.30 8.95 5.25
C LEU A 382 27.44 9.69 3.90
N LEU A 383 26.35 9.75 3.11
CA LEU A 383 26.34 10.41 1.79
C LEU A 383 25.78 11.84 1.84
N SER A 384 25.55 12.40 3.00
CA SER A 384 25.01 13.75 3.16
C SER A 384 26.11 14.78 3.49
N ASP A 385 25.73 16.06 3.44
CA ASP A 385 26.51 17.21 3.90
C ASP A 385 26.89 17.15 5.39
N ARG A 386 26.22 16.30 6.16
CA ARG A 386 26.57 16.01 7.57
C ARG A 386 27.84 15.19 7.71
N ASN A 387 28.29 14.52 6.66
CA ASN A 387 29.56 13.83 6.65
C ASN A 387 30.69 14.85 6.43
N PRO A 388 31.65 14.98 7.39
CA PRO A 388 32.74 15.95 7.27
C PRO A 388 33.60 15.81 6.00
N LEU A 389 33.64 14.62 5.41
CA LEU A 389 34.36 14.35 4.16
C LEU A 389 33.68 15.04 2.95
N PHE A 390 32.36 15.22 2.98
CA PHE A 390 31.62 15.87 1.90
C PHE A 390 31.29 17.32 2.21
N GLY A 391 31.20 17.73 3.47
CA GLY A 391 30.98 19.11 3.87
C GLY A 391 32.10 20.08 3.49
N ALA A 392 33.27 19.57 3.04
CA ALA A 392 34.38 20.35 2.53
C ALA A 392 34.33 20.52 0.98
N VAL A 393 33.39 19.89 0.28
CA VAL A 393 33.21 20.05 -1.16
C VAL A 393 32.40 21.34 -1.41
N PRO A 394 32.94 22.34 -2.13
CA PRO A 394 32.15 23.54 -2.48
C PRO A 394 30.90 23.17 -3.28
N ALA A 395 29.79 23.82 -2.99
CA ALA A 395 28.52 23.65 -3.69
C ALA A 395 28.59 24.13 -5.15
#